data_2fd13bdcc07abf17d0b6df25e57e6182
#
_entry.id   2fd13bdcc07abf17d0b6df25e57e6182
#
_cell.length_a   1.000
_cell.length_b   1.000
_cell.length_c   1.000
_cell.angle_alpha   90.00
_cell.angle_beta   90.00
_cell.angle_gamma   90.00
#
_symmetry.space_group_name_H-M   'P 1'
#
loop_
_entity.id
_entity.type
_entity.pdbx_description
1 polymer ?
#
loop_
_entity_poly.entity_id
_entity_poly.type
_entity_poly.pdbx_seq_one_letter_code
_entity_poly.pdbx_strand_id
1 'polypeptide(L)'
;MKKRLLSLFLTFSMLLTFFPVGTVTVFASDSPMAYTDGSYQFILNADNTATITKYTGNERRITIPAQVAQGTQTYPVSKIGDRVFNNYIYTLTSVQIPDTVTEIGSNAFYNCTSLKSVTIQDNKTSCVKKIGRQAFMFCSVLSDISILDSVTEIGSEAFHHCEELDTVTIPEGVTSVADGMFSYCYSLHTVTLPDSVTAIEERAFTGTALTQIHIPANVAQIGTDAFSECFALSTITSDSESYPATDN
;
A
#
# COMPACT_ATOMS: atom_id res chain seq x y z
N MET A 1 -15.41 -53.14 26.20
CA MET A 1 -15.32 -51.88 26.97
C MET A 1 -14.92 -50.72 26.02
N LYS A 2 -15.89 -49.92 25.66
CA LYS A 2 -15.71 -48.79 24.73
C LYS A 2 -15.28 -47.54 25.51
N LYS A 3 -14.10 -47.02 25.28
CA LYS A 3 -13.69 -45.72 25.76
C LYS A 3 -14.03 -44.65 24.71
N ARG A 4 -15.01 -43.79 25.06
CA ARG A 4 -15.37 -42.61 24.28
C ARG A 4 -14.34 -41.52 24.58
N LEU A 5 -13.72 -40.95 23.54
CA LEU A 5 -12.96 -39.71 23.61
C LEU A 5 -13.97 -38.57 23.69
N LEU A 6 -13.93 -37.80 24.77
CA LEU A 6 -14.77 -36.65 25.02
C LEU A 6 -14.06 -35.43 24.40
N SER A 7 -14.66 -34.84 23.38
CA SER A 7 -14.25 -33.56 22.81
C SER A 7 -14.51 -32.46 23.83
N LEU A 8 -13.46 -31.72 24.19
CA LEU A 8 -13.55 -30.62 25.13
C LEU A 8 -14.07 -29.37 24.39
N PHE A 9 -15.38 -29.17 24.37
CA PHE A 9 -15.97 -27.88 24.12
C PHE A 9 -15.79 -27.03 25.40
N LEU A 10 -14.95 -25.98 25.33
CA LEU A 10 -14.87 -24.99 26.39
C LEU A 10 -16.14 -24.14 26.32
N THR A 11 -17.21 -24.61 26.95
CA THR A 11 -18.35 -23.77 27.31
C THR A 11 -17.92 -22.90 28.51
N PHE A 12 -17.86 -21.60 28.29
CA PHE A 12 -17.70 -20.62 29.36
C PHE A 12 -18.94 -20.71 30.27
N SER A 13 -18.84 -21.51 31.32
CA SER A 13 -19.86 -21.57 32.35
C SER A 13 -19.78 -20.31 33.20
N MET A 14 -20.76 -19.44 33.03
CA MET A 14 -20.98 -18.28 33.87
C MET A 14 -21.40 -18.74 35.27
N LEU A 15 -20.49 -18.68 36.22
CA LEU A 15 -20.86 -18.81 37.64
C LEU A 15 -21.55 -17.51 38.07
N LEU A 16 -22.88 -17.52 38.13
CA LEU A 16 -23.66 -16.45 38.72
C LEU A 16 -23.55 -16.54 40.25
N THR A 17 -22.64 -15.78 40.84
CA THR A 17 -22.74 -15.45 42.26
C THR A 17 -23.48 -14.12 42.38
N PHE A 18 -24.62 -14.15 43.02
CA PHE A 18 -25.42 -12.97 43.36
C PHE A 18 -24.64 -12.04 44.29
N PHE A 19 -24.10 -10.93 43.78
CA PHE A 19 -23.76 -9.72 44.53
C PHE A 19 -24.54 -8.54 43.96
N PRO A 20 -25.02 -7.60 44.82
CA PRO A 20 -25.91 -6.56 44.37
C PRO A 20 -25.16 -5.50 43.53
N VAL A 21 -25.72 -5.26 42.36
CA VAL A 21 -25.61 -4.06 41.52
C VAL A 21 -24.25 -3.37 41.51
N GLY A 22 -23.34 -3.95 40.76
CA GLY A 22 -22.24 -3.26 40.12
C GLY A 22 -22.27 -3.59 38.62
N THR A 23 -22.38 -2.61 37.76
CA THR A 23 -22.25 -2.80 36.32
C THR A 23 -20.87 -3.37 36.06
N VAL A 24 -20.80 -4.68 35.76
CA VAL A 24 -19.57 -5.27 35.18
C VAL A 24 -19.46 -4.78 33.75
N THR A 25 -18.70 -3.73 33.53
CA THR A 25 -18.22 -3.40 32.20
C THR A 25 -17.23 -4.48 31.81
N VAL A 26 -17.68 -5.41 30.99
CA VAL A 26 -16.79 -6.33 30.26
C VAL A 26 -16.06 -5.45 29.24
N PHE A 27 -14.82 -5.10 29.55
CA PHE A 27 -13.92 -4.60 28.52
C PHE A 27 -13.60 -5.79 27.62
N ALA A 28 -14.38 -5.96 26.54
CA ALA A 28 -13.92 -6.75 25.42
C ALA A 28 -12.64 -6.07 24.95
N SER A 29 -11.53 -6.80 24.88
CA SER A 29 -10.35 -6.29 24.23
C SER A 29 -10.72 -6.16 22.76
N ASP A 30 -10.89 -4.94 22.26
CA ASP A 30 -11.27 -4.63 20.88
C ASP A 30 -10.16 -4.96 19.86
N SER A 31 -9.14 -5.70 20.24
CA SER A 31 -8.11 -6.14 19.30
C SER A 31 -8.61 -7.38 18.57
N PRO A 32 -8.72 -7.36 17.24
CA PRO A 32 -9.13 -8.52 16.47
C PRO A 32 -8.17 -9.68 16.72
N MET A 33 -8.72 -10.90 16.83
CA MET A 33 -7.90 -12.11 17.03
C MET A 33 -7.01 -12.32 15.80
N ALA A 34 -5.70 -12.45 16.04
CA ALA A 34 -4.74 -12.77 15.00
C ALA A 34 -4.61 -14.30 14.83
N TYR A 35 -4.58 -14.74 13.59
CA TYR A 35 -4.37 -16.13 13.18
C TYR A 35 -3.03 -16.27 12.46
N THR A 36 -2.55 -17.49 12.26
CA THR A 36 -1.31 -17.78 11.54
C THR A 36 -1.56 -18.86 10.49
N ASP A 37 -1.05 -18.62 9.28
CA ASP A 37 -0.98 -19.60 8.19
C ASP A 37 0.41 -19.50 7.54
N GLY A 38 1.21 -20.56 7.69
CA GLY A 38 2.62 -20.55 7.30
C GLY A 38 3.38 -19.40 7.94
N SER A 39 4.03 -18.56 7.11
CA SER A 39 4.80 -17.39 7.54
C SER A 39 3.96 -16.12 7.71
N TYR A 40 2.65 -16.19 7.53
CA TYR A 40 1.77 -15.03 7.59
C TYR A 40 0.89 -15.04 8.82
N GLN A 41 0.83 -13.91 9.52
CA GLN A 41 -0.21 -13.64 10.52
C GLN A 41 -1.28 -12.76 9.88
N PHE A 42 -2.55 -13.01 10.22
CA PHE A 42 -3.68 -12.31 9.65
C PHE A 42 -4.82 -12.16 10.64
N ILE A 43 -5.70 -11.22 10.35
CA ILE A 43 -7.00 -11.05 11.01
C ILE A 43 -8.11 -11.25 9.99
N LEU A 44 -9.28 -11.67 10.45
CA LEU A 44 -10.46 -11.78 9.60
C LEU A 44 -11.22 -10.45 9.61
N ASN A 45 -11.64 -10.03 8.43
CA ASN A 45 -12.47 -8.86 8.21
C ASN A 45 -13.96 -9.23 8.30
N ALA A 46 -14.82 -8.25 8.53
CA ALA A 46 -16.27 -8.44 8.63
C ALA A 46 -16.93 -8.96 7.34
N ASP A 47 -16.27 -8.77 6.21
CA ASP A 47 -16.70 -9.20 4.86
C ASP A 47 -16.22 -10.60 4.48
N ASN A 48 -15.75 -11.39 5.44
CA ASN A 48 -15.17 -12.72 5.24
C ASN A 48 -13.90 -12.75 4.37
N THR A 49 -13.14 -11.66 4.35
CA THR A 49 -11.79 -11.60 3.80
C THR A 49 -10.75 -11.59 4.92
N ALA A 50 -9.47 -11.58 4.55
CA ALA A 50 -8.37 -11.50 5.50
C ALA A 50 -7.46 -10.29 5.21
N THR A 51 -6.96 -9.70 6.30
CA THR A 51 -5.87 -8.72 6.27
C THR A 51 -4.60 -9.36 6.81
N ILE A 52 -3.53 -9.41 6.02
CA ILE A 52 -2.21 -9.82 6.52
C ILE A 52 -1.69 -8.72 7.45
N THR A 53 -1.32 -9.08 8.68
CA THR A 53 -0.85 -8.14 9.70
C THR A 53 0.64 -8.27 9.99
N LYS A 54 1.24 -9.42 9.66
CA LYS A 54 2.68 -9.66 9.85
C LYS A 54 3.17 -10.76 8.94
N TYR A 55 4.41 -10.64 8.51
CA TYR A 55 5.18 -11.70 7.89
C TYR A 55 6.32 -12.11 8.83
N THR A 56 6.60 -13.41 8.93
CA THR A 56 7.63 -13.99 9.83
C THR A 56 8.64 -14.86 9.09
N GLY A 57 8.51 -14.98 7.77
CA GLY A 57 9.45 -15.70 6.93
C GLY A 57 10.75 -14.91 6.71
N ASN A 58 11.66 -15.50 5.94
CA ASN A 58 12.96 -14.93 5.62
C ASN A 58 13.33 -15.05 4.13
N GLU A 59 12.36 -15.37 3.30
CA GLU A 59 12.54 -15.53 1.87
C GLU A 59 12.85 -14.17 1.22
N ARG A 60 13.74 -14.21 0.23
CA ARG A 60 14.11 -13.01 -0.56
C ARG A 60 13.08 -12.66 -1.64
N ARG A 61 12.32 -13.65 -2.07
CA ARG A 61 11.26 -13.52 -3.07
C ARG A 61 10.01 -14.14 -2.49
N ILE A 62 8.96 -13.37 -2.40
CA ILE A 62 7.70 -13.82 -1.82
C ILE A 62 6.56 -13.66 -2.80
N THR A 63 5.62 -14.57 -2.70
CA THR A 63 4.27 -14.43 -3.27
C THR A 63 3.30 -14.28 -2.10
N ILE A 64 2.60 -13.16 -2.04
CA ILE A 64 1.51 -12.99 -1.07
C ILE A 64 0.45 -14.05 -1.39
N PRO A 65 -0.02 -14.84 -0.42
CA PRO A 65 -1.04 -15.84 -0.68
C PRO A 65 -2.36 -15.15 -1.07
N ALA A 66 -3.03 -15.69 -2.11
CA ALA A 66 -4.37 -15.22 -2.48
C ALA A 66 -5.43 -15.57 -1.42
N GLN A 67 -5.16 -16.57 -0.61
CA GLN A 67 -6.03 -17.03 0.47
C GLN A 67 -5.19 -17.46 1.68
N VAL A 68 -5.76 -17.35 2.87
CA VAL A 68 -5.21 -17.88 4.12
C VAL A 68 -6.21 -18.82 4.78
N ALA A 69 -5.72 -19.77 5.57
CA ALA A 69 -6.54 -20.80 6.21
C ALA A 69 -6.67 -20.56 7.72
N GLN A 70 -7.89 -20.74 8.23
CA GLN A 70 -8.18 -20.84 9.66
C GLN A 70 -8.96 -22.14 9.92
N GLY A 71 -8.28 -23.14 10.43
CA GLY A 71 -8.85 -24.49 10.58
C GLY A 71 -9.14 -25.10 9.21
N THR A 72 -10.40 -25.40 8.93
CA THR A 72 -10.86 -26.00 7.67
C THR A 72 -11.40 -24.97 6.66
N GLN A 73 -11.45 -23.70 7.05
CA GLN A 73 -11.95 -22.61 6.19
C GLN A 73 -10.81 -21.79 5.61
N THR A 74 -11.01 -21.29 4.39
CA THR A 74 -10.09 -20.38 3.71
C THR A 74 -10.76 -19.03 3.48
N TYR A 75 -9.94 -17.97 3.52
CA TYR A 75 -10.38 -16.59 3.39
C TYR A 75 -9.52 -15.89 2.35
N PRO A 76 -10.10 -15.22 1.33
CA PRO A 76 -9.32 -14.44 0.38
C PRO A 76 -8.58 -13.31 1.09
N VAL A 77 -7.32 -13.11 0.74
CA VAL A 77 -6.53 -11.98 1.25
C VAL A 77 -6.90 -10.74 0.46
N SER A 78 -7.58 -9.80 1.11
CA SER A 78 -8.00 -8.53 0.48
C SER A 78 -7.08 -7.36 0.81
N LYS A 79 -6.25 -7.48 1.85
CA LYS A 79 -5.38 -6.38 2.29
C LYS A 79 -4.02 -6.86 2.79
N ILE A 80 -2.97 -6.16 2.38
CA ILE A 80 -1.68 -6.16 3.07
C ILE A 80 -1.75 -5.02 4.10
N GLY A 81 -1.69 -5.36 5.38
CA GLY A 81 -1.84 -4.40 6.47
C GLY A 81 -0.66 -3.44 6.61
N ASP A 82 -0.76 -2.55 7.56
CA ASP A 82 0.26 -1.54 7.81
C ASP A 82 1.55 -2.18 8.34
N ARG A 83 2.70 -1.75 7.83
CA ARG A 83 4.04 -2.14 8.28
C ARG A 83 4.35 -3.64 8.23
N VAL A 84 3.65 -4.42 7.42
CA VAL A 84 3.82 -5.90 7.36
C VAL A 84 5.25 -6.30 7.06
N PHE A 85 5.94 -5.59 6.16
CA PHE A 85 7.29 -5.90 5.70
C PHE A 85 8.34 -4.86 6.13
N ASN A 86 8.04 -3.93 7.04
CA ASN A 86 8.96 -2.86 7.42
C ASN A 86 10.26 -3.35 8.11
N ASN A 87 10.32 -4.60 8.56
CA ASN A 87 11.52 -5.18 9.17
C ASN A 87 12.41 -5.98 8.20
N TYR A 88 12.06 -5.99 6.89
CA TYR A 88 12.77 -6.76 5.85
C TYR A 88 13.71 -5.89 5.01
N ILE A 89 14.39 -4.97 5.68
CA ILE A 89 15.17 -3.87 5.10
C ILE A 89 16.23 -4.37 4.09
N TYR A 90 16.92 -5.48 4.36
CA TYR A 90 18.06 -5.93 3.56
C TYR A 90 17.85 -7.28 2.85
N THR A 91 16.68 -7.88 2.96
CA THR A 91 16.49 -9.25 2.48
C THR A 91 15.50 -9.38 1.34
N LEU A 92 14.37 -8.69 1.40
CA LEU A 92 13.29 -8.82 0.42
C LEU A 92 13.68 -8.17 -0.91
N THR A 93 13.74 -8.96 -1.99
CA THR A 93 14.15 -8.49 -3.32
C THR A 93 13.01 -8.42 -4.33
N SER A 94 11.97 -9.23 -4.18
CA SER A 94 10.78 -9.16 -5.03
C SER A 94 9.53 -9.64 -4.33
N VAL A 95 8.39 -9.06 -4.70
CA VAL A 95 7.07 -9.40 -4.19
C VAL A 95 6.10 -9.59 -5.33
N GLN A 96 5.34 -10.70 -5.27
CA GLN A 96 4.15 -10.88 -6.11
C GLN A 96 2.91 -10.68 -5.25
N ILE A 97 2.03 -9.79 -5.68
CA ILE A 97 0.76 -9.45 -5.02
C ILE A 97 -0.37 -10.04 -5.85
N PRO A 98 -1.21 -10.93 -5.29
CA PRO A 98 -2.30 -11.55 -6.03
C PRO A 98 -3.43 -10.54 -6.33
N ASP A 99 -4.24 -10.87 -7.30
CA ASP A 99 -5.40 -10.10 -7.75
C ASP A 99 -6.52 -9.97 -6.71
N THR A 100 -6.51 -10.79 -5.65
CA THR A 100 -7.46 -10.67 -4.53
C THR A 100 -7.17 -9.47 -3.62
N VAL A 101 -5.93 -8.94 -3.63
CA VAL A 101 -5.54 -7.80 -2.80
C VAL A 101 -6.05 -6.50 -3.41
N THR A 102 -6.84 -5.76 -2.65
CA THR A 102 -7.41 -4.46 -3.04
C THR A 102 -6.72 -3.28 -2.36
N GLU A 103 -5.99 -3.52 -1.27
CA GLU A 103 -5.30 -2.46 -0.52
C GLU A 103 -3.90 -2.89 -0.08
N ILE A 104 -2.92 -2.01 -0.30
CA ILE A 104 -1.58 -2.04 0.28
C ILE A 104 -1.56 -0.98 1.39
N GLY A 105 -1.36 -1.41 2.63
CA GLY A 105 -1.43 -0.55 3.82
C GLY A 105 -0.30 0.46 3.94
N SER A 106 -0.42 1.35 4.91
CA SER A 106 0.59 2.38 5.19
C SER A 106 1.90 1.74 5.65
N ASN A 107 3.03 2.24 5.12
CA ASN A 107 4.36 1.71 5.43
C ASN A 107 4.53 0.20 5.16
N ALA A 108 3.69 -0.42 4.35
CA ALA A 108 3.67 -1.87 4.17
C ALA A 108 5.05 -2.43 3.78
N PHE A 109 5.79 -1.74 2.92
CA PHE A 109 7.16 -2.06 2.47
C PHE A 109 8.16 -0.95 2.82
N TYR A 110 7.87 -0.15 3.86
CA TYR A 110 8.74 0.94 4.27
C TYR A 110 10.18 0.48 4.48
N ASN A 111 11.12 1.19 3.85
CA ASN A 111 12.56 0.96 3.97
C ASN A 111 13.02 -0.45 3.54
N CYS A 112 12.32 -1.06 2.57
CA CYS A 112 12.77 -2.29 1.92
C CYS A 112 13.85 -1.98 0.88
N THR A 113 15.03 -1.59 1.32
CA THR A 113 16.13 -1.07 0.49
C THR A 113 16.69 -2.07 -0.52
N SER A 114 16.35 -3.36 -0.42
CA SER A 114 16.73 -4.40 -1.39
C SER A 114 15.61 -4.76 -2.36
N LEU A 115 14.41 -4.19 -2.21
CA LEU A 115 13.23 -4.51 -3.03
C LEU A 115 13.38 -3.90 -4.42
N LYS A 116 13.57 -4.76 -5.43
CA LYS A 116 13.77 -4.35 -6.82
C LYS A 116 12.49 -4.33 -7.64
N SER A 117 11.59 -5.29 -7.36
CA SER A 117 10.37 -5.45 -8.14
C SER A 117 9.16 -5.80 -7.30
N VAL A 118 8.03 -5.20 -7.67
CA VAL A 118 6.70 -5.52 -7.17
C VAL A 118 5.80 -5.80 -8.35
N THR A 119 5.34 -7.06 -8.46
CA THR A 119 4.41 -7.47 -9.51
C THR A 119 3.02 -7.58 -8.92
N ILE A 120 2.08 -6.79 -9.41
CA ILE A 120 0.67 -6.84 -9.01
C ILE A 120 -0.07 -7.61 -10.11
N GLN A 121 -0.73 -8.72 -9.74
CA GLN A 121 -1.53 -9.49 -10.69
C GLN A 121 -2.81 -8.74 -11.04
N ASP A 122 -3.10 -8.65 -12.34
CA ASP A 122 -4.29 -8.00 -12.88
C ASP A 122 -5.20 -9.03 -13.55
N ASN A 123 -6.36 -9.30 -12.95
CA ASN A 123 -7.42 -10.10 -13.58
C ASN A 123 -8.58 -9.24 -14.09
N LYS A 124 -8.44 -7.90 -14.08
CA LYS A 124 -9.44 -6.90 -14.53
C LYS A 124 -10.73 -6.83 -13.70
N THR A 125 -10.91 -7.66 -12.68
CA THR A 125 -12.14 -7.69 -11.87
C THR A 125 -11.91 -7.35 -10.39
N SER A 126 -10.73 -7.67 -9.86
CA SER A 126 -10.36 -7.38 -8.49
C SER A 126 -8.85 -7.13 -8.47
N CYS A 127 -8.43 -5.93 -8.13
CA CYS A 127 -7.04 -5.51 -8.14
C CYS A 127 -6.83 -4.41 -7.12
N VAL A 128 -5.58 -4.10 -6.82
CA VAL A 128 -5.19 -3.02 -5.91
C VAL A 128 -5.86 -1.72 -6.35
N LYS A 129 -6.63 -1.14 -5.44
CA LYS A 129 -7.30 0.17 -5.59
C LYS A 129 -6.62 1.25 -4.77
N LYS A 130 -5.96 0.84 -3.69
CA LYS A 130 -5.34 1.77 -2.76
C LYS A 130 -3.91 1.37 -2.44
N ILE A 131 -2.99 2.33 -2.55
CA ILE A 131 -1.62 2.28 -2.06
C ILE A 131 -1.52 3.28 -0.91
N GLY A 132 -1.23 2.79 0.29
CA GLY A 132 -1.24 3.59 1.51
C GLY A 132 -0.07 4.59 1.60
N ARG A 133 -0.17 5.48 2.59
CA ARG A 133 0.89 6.44 2.90
C ARG A 133 2.22 5.73 3.13
N GLN A 134 3.31 6.24 2.52
CA GLN A 134 4.67 5.72 2.69
C GLN A 134 4.83 4.22 2.37
N ALA A 135 3.92 3.66 1.56
CA ALA A 135 3.87 2.21 1.33
C ALA A 135 5.20 1.63 0.84
N PHE A 136 5.92 2.34 -0.03
CA PHE A 136 7.22 1.97 -0.60
C PHE A 136 8.31 3.01 -0.28
N MET A 137 8.10 3.86 0.72
CA MET A 137 9.08 4.87 1.10
C MET A 137 10.44 4.23 1.43
N PHE A 138 11.52 4.78 0.89
CA PHE A 138 12.89 4.26 0.99
C PHE A 138 13.12 2.87 0.37
N CYS A 139 12.31 2.46 -0.59
CA CYS A 139 12.64 1.32 -1.45
C CYS A 139 13.63 1.79 -2.54
N SER A 140 14.87 2.12 -2.13
CA SER A 140 15.83 2.86 -2.97
C SER A 140 16.20 2.19 -4.29
N VAL A 141 16.12 0.84 -4.37
CA VAL A 141 16.42 0.09 -5.60
C VAL A 141 15.15 -0.40 -6.33
N LEU A 142 13.96 0.11 -5.97
CA LEU A 142 12.72 -0.24 -6.64
C LEU A 142 12.67 0.43 -8.02
N SER A 143 12.82 -0.38 -9.06
CA SER A 143 12.82 0.08 -10.45
C SER A 143 11.71 -0.54 -11.29
N ASP A 144 11.12 -1.63 -10.81
CA ASP A 144 10.09 -2.39 -11.54
C ASP A 144 8.81 -2.48 -10.70
N ILE A 145 7.93 -1.53 -10.92
CA ILE A 145 6.57 -1.51 -10.39
C ILE A 145 5.62 -0.88 -11.41
N SER A 146 4.54 -1.60 -11.72
CA SER A 146 3.45 -1.06 -12.53
C SER A 146 2.29 -0.67 -11.63
N ILE A 147 1.90 0.60 -11.66
CA ILE A 147 0.69 1.07 -11.00
C ILE A 147 -0.49 0.78 -11.94
N LEU A 148 -1.37 -0.14 -11.53
CA LEU A 148 -2.46 -0.62 -12.37
C LEU A 148 -3.56 0.42 -12.54
N ASP A 149 -4.31 0.35 -13.65
CA ASP A 149 -5.47 1.23 -13.94
C ASP A 149 -6.59 1.15 -12.90
N SER A 150 -6.61 0.07 -12.10
CA SER A 150 -7.55 -0.09 -10.99
C SER A 150 -7.26 0.80 -9.78
N VAL A 151 -6.04 1.37 -9.68
CA VAL A 151 -5.63 2.21 -8.53
C VAL A 151 -6.33 3.55 -8.62
N THR A 152 -7.00 3.93 -7.53
CA THR A 152 -7.72 5.20 -7.40
C THR A 152 -7.18 6.08 -6.28
N GLU A 153 -6.34 5.52 -5.40
CA GLU A 153 -5.76 6.27 -4.28
C GLU A 153 -4.29 5.87 -4.08
N ILE A 154 -3.42 6.88 -4.05
CA ILE A 154 -2.01 6.73 -3.71
C ILE A 154 -1.72 7.75 -2.60
N GLY A 155 -1.28 7.25 -1.45
CA GLY A 155 -1.05 8.09 -0.26
C GLY A 155 0.21 8.94 -0.35
N SER A 156 0.31 9.93 0.53
CA SER A 156 1.47 10.81 0.64
C SER A 156 2.75 10.01 0.84
N GLU A 157 3.83 10.45 0.21
CA GLU A 157 5.17 9.87 0.31
C GLU A 157 5.25 8.38 -0.10
N ALA A 158 4.25 7.87 -0.89
CA ALA A 158 4.14 6.44 -1.19
C ALA A 158 5.38 5.87 -1.84
N PHE A 159 6.08 6.63 -2.68
CA PHE A 159 7.32 6.26 -3.39
C PHE A 159 8.49 7.19 -3.05
N HIS A 160 8.41 7.92 -1.95
CA HIS A 160 9.49 8.82 -1.51
C HIS A 160 10.82 8.07 -1.38
N HIS A 161 11.91 8.58 -1.98
CA HIS A 161 13.21 7.90 -2.07
C HIS A 161 13.18 6.50 -2.74
N CYS A 162 12.34 6.31 -3.76
CA CYS A 162 12.50 5.20 -4.72
C CYS A 162 13.50 5.66 -5.80
N GLU A 163 14.79 5.61 -5.45
CA GLU A 163 15.86 6.32 -6.17
C GLU A 163 16.12 5.75 -7.58
N GLU A 164 15.85 4.45 -7.81
CA GLU A 164 15.99 3.78 -9.11
C GLU A 164 14.71 3.75 -9.95
N LEU A 165 13.61 4.36 -9.48
CA LEU A 165 12.36 4.45 -10.23
C LEU A 165 12.54 5.43 -11.40
N ASP A 166 12.41 4.95 -12.64
CA ASP A 166 12.73 5.72 -13.86
C ASP A 166 11.50 6.35 -14.50
N THR A 167 10.43 5.59 -14.67
CA THR A 167 9.20 6.03 -15.34
C THR A 167 7.97 5.67 -14.55
N VAL A 168 6.98 6.56 -14.52
CA VAL A 168 5.69 6.31 -13.86
C VAL A 168 4.55 6.80 -14.74
N THR A 169 3.52 5.98 -14.89
CA THR A 169 2.21 6.39 -15.40
C THR A 169 1.22 6.40 -14.24
N ILE A 170 0.63 7.54 -13.96
CA ILE A 170 -0.44 7.68 -12.97
C ILE A 170 -1.76 7.22 -13.61
N PRO A 171 -2.52 6.31 -12.98
CA PRO A 171 -3.78 5.81 -13.54
C PRO A 171 -4.88 6.87 -13.56
N GLU A 172 -5.83 6.71 -14.50
CA GLU A 172 -6.99 7.59 -14.67
C GLU A 172 -7.93 7.68 -13.43
N GLY A 173 -7.84 6.73 -12.50
CA GLY A 173 -8.61 6.78 -11.25
C GLY A 173 -8.04 7.73 -10.20
N VAL A 174 -6.79 8.18 -10.35
CA VAL A 174 -6.10 9.02 -9.36
C VAL A 174 -6.36 10.49 -9.66
N THR A 175 -6.85 11.23 -8.66
CA THR A 175 -7.25 12.64 -8.82
C THR A 175 -6.26 13.64 -8.22
N SER A 176 -5.26 13.17 -7.48
CA SER A 176 -4.22 14.02 -6.90
C SER A 176 -2.88 13.31 -6.90
N VAL A 177 -1.80 14.02 -7.23
CA VAL A 177 -0.45 13.60 -6.92
C VAL A 177 -0.13 14.09 -5.52
N ALA A 178 -0.23 13.18 -4.54
CA ALA A 178 -0.19 13.51 -3.11
C ALA A 178 1.16 14.09 -2.64
N ASP A 179 1.17 14.73 -1.46
CA ASP A 179 2.35 15.32 -0.85
C ASP A 179 3.54 14.37 -0.83
N GLY A 180 4.66 14.81 -1.38
CA GLY A 180 5.92 14.09 -1.43
C GLY A 180 5.88 12.74 -2.15
N MET A 181 4.83 12.44 -2.95
CA MET A 181 4.60 11.10 -3.51
C MET A 181 5.84 10.51 -4.18
N PHE A 182 6.58 11.31 -4.96
CA PHE A 182 7.79 10.91 -5.69
C PHE A 182 9.02 11.73 -5.29
N SER A 183 8.98 12.38 -4.15
CA SER A 183 10.13 13.16 -3.65
C SER A 183 11.40 12.31 -3.61
N TYR A 184 12.49 12.85 -4.15
CA TYR A 184 13.82 12.23 -4.17
C TYR A 184 13.88 10.89 -4.93
N CYS A 185 12.99 10.71 -5.91
CA CYS A 185 13.13 9.66 -6.94
C CYS A 185 14.17 10.15 -7.97
N TYR A 186 15.45 10.02 -7.62
CA TYR A 186 16.55 10.65 -8.36
C TYR A 186 16.71 10.17 -9.81
N SER A 187 16.15 9.00 -10.17
CA SER A 187 16.16 8.48 -11.54
C SER A 187 14.84 8.73 -12.30
N LEU A 188 13.85 9.38 -11.70
CA LEU A 188 12.55 9.55 -12.31
C LEU A 188 12.60 10.64 -13.40
N HIS A 189 12.74 10.19 -14.66
CA HIS A 189 12.86 11.04 -15.83
C HIS A 189 11.54 11.36 -16.51
N THR A 190 10.55 10.46 -16.38
CA THR A 190 9.27 10.58 -17.08
C THR A 190 8.10 10.25 -16.16
N VAL A 191 7.14 11.16 -16.10
CA VAL A 191 5.84 10.95 -15.46
C VAL A 191 4.74 11.30 -16.44
N THR A 192 3.76 10.39 -16.57
CA THR A 192 2.53 10.66 -17.31
C THR A 192 1.41 10.93 -16.33
N LEU A 193 0.81 12.11 -16.39
CA LEU A 193 -0.34 12.50 -15.59
C LEU A 193 -1.61 12.35 -16.43
N PRO A 194 -2.67 11.69 -15.93
CA PRO A 194 -3.95 11.59 -16.62
C PRO A 194 -4.78 12.87 -16.43
N ASP A 195 -5.81 13.02 -17.27
CA ASP A 195 -6.75 14.14 -17.19
C ASP A 195 -7.58 14.18 -15.90
N SER A 196 -7.63 13.07 -15.15
CA SER A 196 -8.30 13.00 -13.86
C SER A 196 -7.58 13.79 -12.75
N VAL A 197 -6.29 14.13 -12.91
CA VAL A 197 -5.53 14.86 -11.90
C VAL A 197 -5.99 16.30 -11.81
N THR A 198 -6.41 16.71 -10.62
CA THR A 198 -6.86 18.08 -10.30
C THR A 198 -5.89 18.84 -9.41
N ALA A 199 -4.96 18.13 -8.74
CA ALA A 199 -3.97 18.74 -7.87
C ALA A 199 -2.64 18.00 -7.94
N ILE A 200 -1.55 18.77 -7.91
CA ILE A 200 -0.19 18.32 -7.62
C ILE A 200 0.14 18.92 -6.26
N GLU A 201 0.29 18.09 -5.24
CA GLU A 201 0.43 18.56 -3.86
C GLU A 201 1.87 18.98 -3.53
N GLU A 202 2.09 19.41 -2.28
CA GLU A 202 3.39 19.89 -1.80
C GLU A 202 4.48 18.84 -2.05
N ARG A 203 5.66 19.27 -2.55
CA ARG A 203 6.84 18.42 -2.75
C ARG A 203 6.64 17.16 -3.61
N ALA A 204 5.54 17.06 -4.36
CA ALA A 204 5.15 15.84 -5.07
C ALA A 204 6.28 15.23 -5.93
N PHE A 205 7.11 16.07 -6.56
CA PHE A 205 8.24 15.67 -7.44
C PHE A 205 9.57 16.29 -7.02
N THR A 206 9.71 16.79 -5.80
CA THR A 206 10.96 17.38 -5.32
C THR A 206 12.15 16.45 -5.55
N GLY A 207 13.24 16.95 -6.14
CA GLY A 207 14.49 16.21 -6.31
C GLY A 207 14.43 15.08 -7.34
N THR A 208 13.47 15.12 -8.28
CA THR A 208 13.40 14.15 -9.39
C THR A 208 14.31 14.56 -10.56
N ALA A 209 14.57 13.58 -11.45
CA ALA A 209 15.32 13.80 -12.68
C ALA A 209 14.43 14.17 -13.89
N LEU A 210 13.20 14.63 -13.64
CA LEU A 210 12.29 15.03 -14.72
C LEU A 210 12.95 16.06 -15.65
N THR A 211 12.92 15.79 -16.94
CA THR A 211 13.41 16.73 -17.96
C THR A 211 12.29 17.56 -18.56
N GLN A 212 11.10 17.03 -18.54
CA GLN A 212 9.88 17.68 -18.98
C GLN A 212 8.67 17.12 -18.21
N ILE A 213 7.62 17.92 -18.12
CA ILE A 213 6.32 17.47 -17.62
C ILE A 213 5.20 18.17 -18.36
N HIS A 214 4.10 17.44 -18.61
CA HIS A 214 2.86 17.97 -19.12
C HIS A 214 1.83 18.06 -18.01
N ILE A 215 1.26 19.25 -17.82
CA ILE A 215 0.23 19.53 -16.79
C ILE A 215 -1.15 19.46 -17.46
N PRO A 216 -1.99 18.48 -17.11
CA PRO A 216 -3.34 18.33 -17.66
C PRO A 216 -4.24 19.53 -17.40
N ALA A 217 -5.27 19.71 -18.25
CA ALA A 217 -6.19 20.85 -18.19
C ALA A 217 -6.91 21.01 -16.84
N ASN A 218 -7.20 19.91 -16.17
CA ASN A 218 -7.97 19.89 -14.93
C ASN A 218 -7.13 20.23 -13.67
N VAL A 219 -5.82 20.39 -13.80
CA VAL A 219 -4.97 20.76 -12.65
C VAL A 219 -5.26 22.20 -12.25
N ALA A 220 -5.89 22.36 -11.09
CA ALA A 220 -6.26 23.65 -10.52
C ALA A 220 -5.31 24.09 -9.40
N GLN A 221 -4.45 23.20 -8.91
CA GLN A 221 -3.54 23.50 -7.81
C GLN A 221 -2.19 22.81 -8.00
N ILE A 222 -1.11 23.58 -7.82
CA ILE A 222 0.26 23.07 -7.69
C ILE A 222 0.79 23.55 -6.35
N GLY A 223 1.16 22.60 -5.50
CA GLY A 223 1.61 22.85 -4.12
C GLY A 223 3.02 23.45 -4.05
N THR A 224 3.37 23.94 -2.89
CA THR A 224 4.69 24.50 -2.60
C THR A 224 5.78 23.45 -2.84
N ASP A 225 6.88 23.85 -3.47
CA ASP A 225 8.03 22.99 -3.73
C ASP A 225 7.74 21.74 -4.57
N ALA A 226 6.59 21.68 -5.27
CA ALA A 226 6.19 20.50 -6.06
C ALA A 226 7.27 20.02 -7.02
N PHE A 227 8.07 20.92 -7.60
CA PHE A 227 9.18 20.65 -8.51
C PHE A 227 10.53 21.21 -8.01
N SER A 228 10.65 21.48 -6.71
CA SER A 228 11.91 21.95 -6.13
C SER A 228 13.02 20.95 -6.36
N GLU A 229 14.24 21.40 -6.60
CA GLU A 229 15.42 20.53 -6.86
C GLU A 229 15.31 19.63 -8.11
N CYS A 230 14.35 19.88 -9.00
CA CYS A 230 14.27 19.20 -10.30
C CYS A 230 15.25 19.87 -11.28
N PHE A 231 16.56 19.73 -11.04
CA PHE A 231 17.61 20.46 -11.77
C PHE A 231 17.68 20.17 -13.27
N ALA A 232 17.09 19.06 -13.73
CA ALA A 232 17.04 18.69 -15.14
C ALA A 232 15.77 19.21 -15.85
N LEU A 233 14.79 19.73 -15.11
CA LEU A 233 13.49 20.15 -15.64
C LEU A 233 13.65 21.44 -16.47
N SER A 234 13.50 21.29 -17.78
CA SER A 234 13.68 22.39 -18.75
C SER A 234 12.40 22.77 -19.47
N THR A 235 11.38 21.89 -19.45
CA THR A 235 10.14 22.11 -20.20
C THR A 235 8.93 21.75 -19.35
N ILE A 236 8.03 22.71 -19.17
CA ILE A 236 6.71 22.49 -18.59
C ILE A 236 5.70 22.90 -19.65
N THR A 237 4.92 21.93 -20.15
CA THR A 237 3.78 22.20 -21.02
C THR A 237 2.50 22.09 -20.21
N SER A 238 1.47 22.84 -20.56
CA SER A 238 0.22 22.81 -19.83
C SER A 238 -0.99 23.08 -20.74
N ASP A 239 -2.03 22.30 -20.54
CA ASP A 239 -3.37 22.59 -21.09
C ASP A 239 -4.24 23.30 -20.04
N SER A 240 -3.72 23.55 -18.84
CA SER A 240 -4.46 24.22 -17.75
C SER A 240 -4.49 25.74 -17.96
N GLU A 241 -5.66 26.33 -17.90
CA GLU A 241 -5.82 27.79 -17.90
C GLU A 241 -5.20 28.46 -16.66
N SER A 242 -5.11 27.73 -15.54
CA SER A 242 -4.55 28.20 -14.27
C SER A 242 -3.03 28.25 -14.29
N TYR A 243 -2.39 27.41 -15.10
CA TYR A 243 -0.94 27.29 -15.21
C TYR A 243 -0.54 27.22 -16.69
N PRO A 244 -0.63 28.32 -17.43
CA PRO A 244 -0.25 28.35 -18.84
C PRO A 244 1.23 27.98 -19.00
N ALA A 245 1.56 27.28 -20.06
CA ALA A 245 2.94 26.94 -20.39
C ALA A 245 3.80 28.23 -20.44
N THR A 246 4.95 28.19 -19.80
CA THR A 246 5.94 29.28 -19.90
C THR A 246 7.08 28.80 -20.79
N ASP A 247 7.25 29.46 -21.93
CA ASP A 247 8.47 29.35 -22.71
C ASP A 247 9.59 30.04 -21.94
N ASN A 248 10.59 29.28 -21.50
CA ASN A 248 11.84 29.80 -20.95
C ASN A 248 12.88 29.95 -22.03
#